data_04edddaf9fae8df740be3185414ef14c
#
_entry.id   04edddaf9fae8df740be3185414ef14c
#
_cell.length_a   1.000
_cell.length_b   1.000
_cell.length_c   1.000
_cell.angle_alpha   90.00
_cell.angle_beta   90.00
_cell.angle_gamma   90.00
#
_symmetry.space_group_name_H-M   'P 1'
#
loop_
_entity.id
_entity.type
_entity.pdbx_description
1 polymer ?
#
loop_
_entity_poly.entity_id
_entity_poly.type
_entity_poly.pdbx_seq_one_letter_code
_entity_poly.pdbx_strand_id
1 'polypeptide(L)'
;MSTSFDDENKLIQMYEQKGLNKGSVIDVLSDFVMEYDFVRVLEGFLKEYVERRDYMGVVYSDEFDKEDEEFFGENHVLFYYGVDAEGEDTVTHEELYKYLQTACEFYIKRYPEHTENVEELLSKIKDQYDIKD
;
A
#
# COMPACT_ATOMS: atom_id res chain seq x y z
N MET A 1 12.92 -8.02 23.63
CA MET A 1 12.00 -8.79 22.80
C MET A 1 11.35 -7.91 21.77
N SER A 2 11.50 -8.24 20.51
CA SER A 2 11.00 -7.41 19.44
C SER A 2 9.58 -7.80 19.07
N THR A 3 8.60 -7.05 19.56
CA THR A 3 7.19 -7.25 19.19
C THR A 3 6.94 -6.85 17.74
N SER A 4 7.75 -5.91 17.21
CA SER A 4 7.55 -5.44 15.84
C SER A 4 7.86 -6.51 14.80
N PHE A 5 8.84 -7.38 15.06
CA PHE A 5 9.15 -8.47 14.15
C PHE A 5 7.98 -9.47 14.07
N ASP A 6 7.41 -9.83 15.23
CA ASP A 6 6.27 -10.74 15.29
C ASP A 6 5.04 -10.13 14.62
N ASP A 7 4.83 -8.84 14.82
CA ASP A 7 3.70 -8.13 14.23
C ASP A 7 3.82 -8.04 12.72
N GLU A 8 5.03 -7.78 12.22
CA GLU A 8 5.27 -7.75 10.80
C GLU A 8 4.98 -9.11 10.16
N ASN A 9 5.40 -10.19 10.81
CA ASN A 9 5.13 -11.55 10.34
C ASN A 9 3.63 -11.84 10.31
N LYS A 10 2.88 -11.36 11.29
CA LYS A 10 1.43 -11.52 11.29
C LYS A 10 0.77 -10.81 10.12
N LEU A 11 1.24 -9.60 9.81
CA LEU A 11 0.73 -8.85 8.69
C LEU A 11 1.03 -9.58 7.37
N ILE A 12 2.24 -10.07 7.21
CA ILE A 12 2.63 -10.82 6.02
C ILE A 12 1.75 -12.07 5.87
N GLN A 13 1.48 -12.78 6.95
CA GLN A 13 0.60 -13.94 6.93
C GLN A 13 -0.82 -13.58 6.51
N MET A 14 -1.31 -12.43 6.93
CA MET A 14 -2.64 -11.96 6.52
C MET A 14 -2.70 -11.77 5.00
N TYR A 15 -1.66 -11.18 4.40
CA TYR A 15 -1.58 -11.03 2.96
C TYR A 15 -1.58 -12.40 2.27
N GLU A 16 -0.76 -13.32 2.75
CA GLU A 16 -0.64 -14.65 2.16
C GLU A 16 -1.95 -15.42 2.21
N GLN A 17 -2.68 -15.32 3.32
CA GLN A 17 -3.96 -15.99 3.48
C GLN A 17 -5.01 -15.49 2.50
N LYS A 18 -4.87 -14.26 2.02
CA LYS A 18 -5.77 -13.67 1.03
C LYS A 18 -5.27 -13.85 -0.40
N GLY A 19 -4.16 -14.55 -0.58
CA GLY A 19 -3.58 -14.75 -1.89
C GLY A 19 -2.85 -13.53 -2.44
N LEU A 20 -2.49 -12.60 -1.56
CA LEU A 20 -1.78 -11.38 -1.94
C LEU A 20 -0.29 -11.63 -1.72
N ASN A 21 0.45 -11.79 -2.81
CA ASN A 21 1.83 -12.27 -2.74
C ASN A 21 2.86 -11.44 -3.48
N LYS A 22 2.53 -10.21 -3.85
CA LYS A 22 3.51 -9.32 -4.49
C LYS A 22 4.45 -8.74 -3.45
N GLY A 23 5.68 -9.23 -3.44
CA GLY A 23 6.65 -8.97 -2.38
C GLY A 23 6.96 -7.50 -2.17
N SER A 24 7.16 -6.74 -3.24
CA SER A 24 7.48 -5.31 -3.12
C SER A 24 6.33 -4.54 -2.50
N VAL A 25 5.09 -4.86 -2.85
CA VAL A 25 3.92 -4.22 -2.27
C VAL A 25 3.84 -4.53 -0.78
N ILE A 26 4.03 -5.80 -0.41
CA ILE A 26 3.98 -6.23 0.99
C ILE A 26 5.07 -5.53 1.80
N ASP A 27 6.29 -5.48 1.27
CA ASP A 27 7.42 -4.87 1.97
C ASP A 27 7.20 -3.37 2.21
N VAL A 28 6.75 -2.65 1.19
CA VAL A 28 6.50 -1.21 1.30
C VAL A 28 5.36 -0.93 2.30
N LEU A 29 4.26 -1.65 2.18
CA LEU A 29 3.12 -1.44 3.08
C LEU A 29 3.44 -1.84 4.51
N SER A 30 4.23 -2.90 4.70
CA SER A 30 4.66 -3.30 6.04
C SER A 30 5.49 -2.20 6.70
N ASP A 31 6.41 -1.59 5.96
CA ASP A 31 7.19 -0.46 6.48
C ASP A 31 6.27 0.71 6.84
N PHE A 32 5.30 1.03 6.00
CA PHE A 32 4.36 2.12 6.28
C PHE A 32 3.56 1.86 7.55
N VAL A 33 3.12 0.63 7.76
CA VAL A 33 2.35 0.27 8.95
C VAL A 33 3.22 0.31 10.21
N MET A 34 4.44 -0.18 10.12
CA MET A 34 5.32 -0.34 11.28
C MET A 34 6.15 0.89 11.63
N GLU A 35 6.60 1.63 10.62
CA GLU A 35 7.59 2.69 10.83
C GLU A 35 7.07 4.10 10.54
N TYR A 36 5.90 4.23 9.93
CA TYR A 36 5.34 5.52 9.50
C TYR A 36 4.00 5.78 10.18
N ASP A 37 3.51 7.00 10.02
CA ASP A 37 2.14 7.34 10.42
C ASP A 37 1.21 6.81 9.33
N PHE A 38 0.63 5.65 9.58
CA PHE A 38 -0.16 4.93 8.58
C PHE A 38 -1.40 5.71 8.12
N VAL A 39 -2.04 6.45 9.03
CA VAL A 39 -3.19 7.29 8.66
C VAL A 39 -2.77 8.32 7.61
N ARG A 40 -1.62 8.92 7.82
CA ARG A 40 -1.08 9.91 6.89
C ARG A 40 -0.71 9.28 5.56
N VAL A 41 -0.21 8.04 5.60
CA VAL A 41 0.09 7.29 4.38
C VAL A 41 -1.19 7.03 3.59
N LEU A 42 -2.28 6.67 4.26
CA LEU A 42 -3.58 6.46 3.61
C LEU A 42 -4.07 7.75 2.94
N GLU A 43 -3.88 8.89 3.59
CA GLU A 43 -4.21 10.18 2.97
C GLU A 43 -3.40 10.40 1.70
N GLY A 44 -2.15 9.95 1.71
CA GLY A 44 -1.29 10.01 0.52
C GLY A 44 -1.83 9.15 -0.62
N PHE A 45 -2.29 7.94 -0.32
CA PHE A 45 -2.91 7.09 -1.34
C PHE A 45 -4.16 7.74 -1.91
N LEU A 46 -4.95 8.38 -1.06
CA LEU A 46 -6.16 9.09 -1.52
C LEU A 46 -5.82 10.23 -2.47
N LYS A 47 -4.72 10.93 -2.20
CA LYS A 47 -4.27 12.04 -3.05
C LYS A 47 -3.43 11.58 -4.24
N GLU A 48 -3.16 10.28 -4.33
CA GLU A 48 -2.29 9.66 -5.33
C GLU A 48 -0.87 10.23 -5.30
N TYR A 49 -0.43 10.59 -4.10
CA TYR A 49 0.93 11.06 -3.86
C TYR A 49 1.41 10.51 -2.52
N VAL A 50 2.21 9.46 -2.57
CA VAL A 50 2.73 8.79 -1.39
C VAL A 50 4.20 9.09 -1.25
N GLU A 51 4.67 9.22 -0.01
CA GLU A 51 6.06 9.51 0.27
C GLU A 51 7.00 8.49 -0.37
N ARG A 52 8.11 8.97 -0.90
CA ARG A 52 9.12 8.15 -1.56
C ARG A 52 10.48 8.33 -0.94
N ARG A 53 11.24 7.25 -0.96
CA ARG A 53 12.63 7.23 -0.54
C ARG A 53 13.46 6.62 -1.66
N ASP A 54 14.79 6.72 -1.57
CA ASP A 54 15.68 6.14 -2.58
C ASP A 54 15.50 4.62 -2.68
N TYR A 55 15.20 3.97 -1.57
CA TYR A 55 15.13 2.52 -1.50
C TYR A 55 13.71 1.97 -1.50
N MET A 56 12.70 2.81 -1.44
CA MET A 56 11.30 2.36 -1.47
C MET A 56 10.36 3.48 -1.85
N GLY A 57 9.26 3.12 -2.47
CA GLY A 57 8.24 4.12 -2.78
C GLY A 57 7.10 3.56 -3.59
N VAL A 58 6.17 4.46 -3.87
CA VAL A 58 4.93 4.19 -4.61
C VAL A 58 4.82 5.23 -5.71
N VAL A 59 4.58 4.76 -6.93
CA VAL A 59 4.44 5.64 -8.09
C VAL A 59 3.15 5.31 -8.81
N TYR A 60 2.33 6.31 -9.04
CA TYR A 60 1.09 6.14 -9.81
C TYR A 60 1.39 6.35 -11.29
N SER A 61 0.74 5.55 -12.15
CA SER A 61 0.97 5.63 -13.59
C SER A 61 0.57 7.01 -14.16
N ASP A 62 -0.34 7.70 -13.50
CA ASP A 62 -0.79 9.04 -13.91
C ASP A 62 0.35 10.07 -13.90
N GLU A 63 1.47 9.76 -13.27
CA GLU A 63 2.63 10.63 -13.25
C GLU A 63 3.37 10.64 -14.58
N PHE A 64 3.06 9.69 -15.46
CA PHE A 64 3.70 9.56 -16.78
C PHE A 64 2.67 9.75 -17.90
N ASP A 65 3.13 10.30 -19.02
CA ASP A 65 2.30 10.35 -20.22
C ASP A 65 2.22 8.95 -20.84
N LYS A 66 1.12 8.67 -21.51
CA LYS A 66 0.91 7.37 -22.15
C LYS A 66 1.98 7.01 -23.17
N GLU A 67 2.64 8.02 -23.72
CA GLU A 67 3.69 7.86 -24.73
C GLU A 67 5.06 7.66 -24.10
N ASP A 68 5.18 7.80 -22.80
CA ASP A 68 6.42 7.65 -22.06
C ASP A 68 6.84 6.18 -22.00
N GLU A 69 8.14 5.92 -22.20
CA GLU A 69 8.66 4.56 -22.11
C GLU A 69 8.49 3.98 -20.72
N GLU A 70 8.45 4.83 -19.71
CA GLU A 70 8.30 4.41 -18.33
C GLU A 70 6.85 4.16 -17.93
N PHE A 71 5.90 4.47 -18.82
CA PHE A 71 4.48 4.25 -18.53
C PHE A 71 4.19 2.76 -18.41
N PHE A 72 3.54 2.37 -17.31
CA PHE A 72 3.29 0.96 -17.01
C PHE A 72 1.80 0.58 -17.01
N GLY A 73 0.97 1.38 -17.65
CA GLY A 73 -0.45 1.09 -17.85
C GLY A 73 -1.38 2.00 -17.07
N GLU A 74 -2.58 2.26 -17.63
CA GLU A 74 -3.58 3.07 -16.96
C GLU A 74 -4.08 2.39 -15.70
N ASN A 75 -4.34 3.18 -14.66
CA ASN A 75 -4.87 2.69 -13.39
C ASN A 75 -3.98 1.63 -12.74
N HIS A 76 -2.67 1.79 -12.91
CA HIS A 76 -1.68 0.95 -12.27
C HIS A 76 -0.83 1.76 -11.31
N VAL A 77 -0.31 1.07 -10.31
CA VAL A 77 0.55 1.67 -9.28
C VAL A 77 1.78 0.79 -9.15
N LEU A 78 2.95 1.41 -9.18
CA LEU A 78 4.23 0.73 -9.05
C LEU A 78 4.73 0.84 -7.62
N PHE A 79 5.15 -0.28 -7.05
CA PHE A 79 5.84 -0.32 -5.77
C PHE A 79 7.26 -0.78 -6.00
N TYR A 80 8.22 -0.09 -5.42
CA TYR A 80 9.62 -0.52 -5.48
C TYR A 80 10.19 -0.61 -4.06
N TYR A 81 11.06 -1.58 -3.86
CA TYR A 81 11.67 -1.83 -2.57
C TYR A 81 13.06 -2.44 -2.77
N GLY A 82 14.03 -1.95 -1.98
CA GLY A 82 15.37 -2.45 -2.01
C GLY A 82 16.36 -1.49 -2.64
N VAL A 83 17.64 -1.72 -2.39
CA VAL A 83 18.71 -0.90 -2.95
C VAL A 83 18.67 -1.01 -4.47
N ASP A 84 18.75 0.12 -5.15
CA ASP A 84 18.69 0.20 -6.62
C ASP A 84 17.37 -0.32 -7.19
N ALA A 85 16.29 -0.29 -6.38
CA ALA A 85 14.96 -0.72 -6.79
C ALA A 85 14.96 -2.13 -7.39
N GLU A 86 15.67 -3.05 -6.76
CA GLU A 86 15.77 -4.43 -7.22
C GLU A 86 14.41 -5.14 -7.22
N GLY A 87 13.52 -4.79 -6.29
CA GLY A 87 12.18 -5.35 -6.23
C GLY A 87 11.16 -4.33 -6.71
N GLU A 88 10.44 -4.68 -7.77
CA GLU A 88 9.36 -3.84 -8.29
C GLU A 88 8.15 -4.70 -8.60
N ASP A 89 6.98 -4.22 -8.24
CA ASP A 89 5.71 -4.85 -8.58
C ASP A 89 4.72 -3.78 -8.96
N THR A 90 3.89 -4.06 -9.97
CA THR A 90 2.79 -3.19 -10.32
C THR A 90 1.48 -3.85 -9.94
N VAL A 91 0.52 -3.06 -9.52
CA VAL A 91 -0.82 -3.53 -9.18
C VAL A 91 -1.85 -2.62 -9.85
N THR A 92 -3.02 -3.17 -10.13
CA THR A 92 -4.16 -2.37 -10.55
C THR A 92 -4.71 -1.64 -9.31
N HIS A 93 -5.56 -0.64 -9.52
CA HIS A 93 -6.24 0.04 -8.40
C HIS A 93 -7.05 -0.96 -7.57
N GLU A 94 -7.70 -1.90 -8.25
CA GLU A 94 -8.50 -2.92 -7.57
C GLU A 94 -7.64 -3.82 -6.69
N GLU A 95 -6.51 -4.28 -7.21
CA GLU A 95 -5.56 -5.09 -6.43
C GLU A 95 -5.01 -4.28 -5.25
N LEU A 96 -4.62 -3.04 -5.51
CA LEU A 96 -4.07 -2.16 -4.46
C LEU A 96 -5.06 -2.00 -3.32
N TYR A 97 -6.34 -1.83 -3.64
CA TYR A 97 -7.36 -1.69 -2.61
C TYR A 97 -7.37 -2.91 -1.67
N LYS A 98 -7.22 -4.12 -2.22
CA LYS A 98 -7.18 -5.34 -1.41
C LYS A 98 -5.99 -5.34 -0.45
N TYR A 99 -4.82 -4.90 -0.93
CA TYR A 99 -3.64 -4.78 -0.07
C TYR A 99 -3.86 -3.74 1.03
N LEU A 100 -4.42 -2.59 0.67
CA LEU A 100 -4.70 -1.53 1.63
C LEU A 100 -5.72 -1.97 2.67
N GLN A 101 -6.76 -2.67 2.23
CA GLN A 101 -7.79 -3.19 3.12
C GLN A 101 -7.18 -4.12 4.17
N THR A 102 -6.29 -5.01 3.75
CA THR A 102 -5.61 -5.93 4.65
C THR A 102 -4.73 -5.18 5.65
N ALA A 103 -3.96 -4.21 5.18
CA ALA A 103 -3.13 -3.38 6.05
C ALA A 103 -3.98 -2.62 7.06
N CYS A 104 -5.13 -2.10 6.64
CA CYS A 104 -6.05 -1.40 7.53
C CYS A 104 -6.62 -2.33 8.59
N GLU A 105 -7.01 -3.54 8.23
CA GLU A 105 -7.51 -4.52 9.19
C GLU A 105 -6.48 -4.80 10.28
N PHE A 106 -5.22 -4.96 9.88
CA PHE A 106 -4.13 -5.17 10.83
C PHE A 106 -3.97 -3.95 11.73
N TYR A 107 -3.95 -2.77 11.13
CA TYR A 107 -3.68 -1.52 11.84
C TYR A 107 -4.74 -1.21 12.90
N ILE A 108 -6.02 -1.37 12.56
CA ILE A 108 -7.10 -1.05 13.50
C ILE A 108 -7.19 -2.06 14.64
N LYS A 109 -6.75 -3.29 14.45
CA LYS A 109 -6.67 -4.26 15.55
C LYS A 109 -5.62 -3.83 16.56
N ARG A 110 -4.55 -3.23 16.07
CA ARG A 110 -3.45 -2.76 16.88
C ARG A 110 -3.76 -1.40 17.53
N TYR A 111 -4.45 -0.55 16.79
CA TYR A 111 -4.80 0.80 17.24
C TYR A 111 -6.30 1.04 17.05
N PRO A 112 -7.15 0.44 17.92
CA PRO A 112 -8.61 0.58 17.76
C PRO A 112 -9.13 2.01 17.80
N GLU A 113 -8.39 2.91 18.43
CA GLU A 113 -8.75 4.32 18.50
C GLU A 113 -8.76 5.00 17.13
N HIS A 114 -8.09 4.42 16.14
CA HIS A 114 -8.05 4.96 14.79
C HIS A 114 -9.03 4.31 13.81
N THR A 115 -9.86 3.39 14.30
CA THR A 115 -10.77 2.61 13.46
C THR A 115 -11.63 3.47 12.56
N GLU A 116 -12.31 4.45 13.14
CA GLU A 116 -13.24 5.31 12.41
C GLU A 116 -12.53 6.10 11.31
N ASN A 117 -11.39 6.68 11.64
CA ASN A 117 -10.62 7.48 10.70
C ASN A 117 -10.07 6.63 9.55
N VAL A 118 -9.55 5.45 9.87
CA VAL A 118 -9.01 4.53 8.87
C VAL A 118 -10.11 4.03 7.94
N GLU A 119 -11.26 3.64 8.48
CA GLU A 119 -12.38 3.17 7.68
C GLU A 119 -12.91 4.25 6.75
N GLU A 120 -12.96 5.50 7.21
CA GLU A 120 -13.39 6.61 6.39
C GLU A 120 -12.43 6.84 5.21
N LEU A 121 -11.13 6.84 5.47
CA LEU A 121 -10.13 7.00 4.43
C LEU A 121 -10.17 5.85 3.43
N LEU A 122 -10.30 4.63 3.91
CA LEU A 122 -10.37 3.46 3.04
C LEU A 122 -11.61 3.51 2.15
N SER A 123 -12.75 3.97 2.69
CA SER A 123 -13.98 4.14 1.92
C SER A 123 -13.81 5.17 0.80
N LYS A 124 -13.15 6.29 1.11
CA LYS A 124 -12.87 7.33 0.12
C LYS A 124 -11.95 6.82 -0.98
N ILE A 125 -10.95 6.02 -0.63
CA ILE A 125 -10.05 5.42 -1.61
C ILE A 125 -10.83 4.45 -2.52
N LYS A 126 -11.72 3.67 -1.93
CA LYS A 126 -12.58 2.75 -2.68
C LYS A 126 -13.40 3.50 -3.73
N ASP A 127 -14.00 4.61 -3.31
CA ASP A 127 -14.80 5.44 -4.21
C ASP A 127 -13.95 6.05 -5.31
N GLN A 128 -12.75 6.52 -4.97
CA GLN A 128 -11.86 7.14 -5.94
C GLN A 128 -11.39 6.14 -6.99
N TYR A 129 -11.15 4.90 -6.59
CA TYR A 129 -10.73 3.84 -7.51
C TYR A 129 -11.90 3.20 -8.26
N ASP A 130 -13.13 3.64 -7.96
CA ASP A 130 -14.36 3.12 -8.59
C ASP A 130 -14.47 1.59 -8.43
N ILE A 131 -14.15 1.13 -7.26
CA ILE A 131 -14.21 -0.29 -6.96
C ILE A 131 -15.63 -0.68 -6.56
N LYS A 132 -16.16 -1.67 -7.21
CA LYS A 132 -17.50 -2.18 -6.94
C LYS A 132 -17.42 -3.52 -6.25
N ASP A 133 -18.25 -3.70 -5.26
CA ASP A 133 -18.33 -4.98 -4.56
C ASP A 133 -19.01 -6.05 -5.41
#